data_e55c36cc3e70b3a7b78f3148cc69a2e9
#
_entry.id   e55c36cc3e70b3a7b78f3148cc69a2e9
#
_cell.length_a   1.000
_cell.length_b   1.000
_cell.length_c   1.000
_cell.angle_alpha   90.00
_cell.angle_beta   90.00
_cell.angle_gamma   90.00
#
_symmetry.space_group_name_H-M   'P 1'
#
loop_
_entity.id
_entity.type
_entity.pdbx_description
1 polymer ?
#
loop_
_entity_poly.entity_id
_entity_poly.type
_entity_poly.pdbx_seq_one_letter_code
_entity_poly.pdbx_strand_id
1 'polypeptide(L)'
;MTYAIKAPARYAQSAGELSNLGRSAKKLGNKFLVICSDNCRKRFGQQVEASLTEQEKQVIFTTFHGEATKDEVFSKMDECKAQGCDVIVGMGGGKALDTAKAVAENLGLPCVIIPTVASNDAPCSGVAVLYNDAGVVIKAVVMRRNPDLVLVDTNIIANAPKRLFAAGLGDALSTWFEARACKNSGARTMARGNVSNTGLMMARLCYDLLMEKGRDALAAVERHEVTPALEDVVEASIYLSGLGFENGGLAAAHAINDGFAQEPQAHGMYHGEKVAFGTLVQLVLEKAPQEELEQVLSFLKDTGLPLTLAQLGVREIIPETLHKVAEAACVPTQSTKNLRADITAEEVYDAILEANRLGQAYLSR
;
A
#
# COMPACT_ATOMS: atom_id res chain seq x y z
N MET A 1 23.49 -10.65 -13.77
CA MET A 1 22.53 -9.99 -12.85
C MET A 1 22.18 -8.63 -13.42
N THR A 2 20.89 -8.30 -13.46
CA THR A 2 20.41 -6.97 -13.89
C THR A 2 19.74 -6.30 -12.71
N TYR A 3 20.17 -5.11 -12.35
CA TYR A 3 19.46 -4.29 -11.36
C TYR A 3 18.56 -3.30 -12.10
N ALA A 4 17.32 -3.20 -11.68
CA ALA A 4 16.36 -2.25 -12.21
C ALA A 4 15.72 -1.52 -11.02
N ILE A 5 15.61 -0.19 -11.12
CA ILE A 5 15.01 0.66 -10.11
C ILE A 5 13.97 1.53 -10.80
N LYS A 6 12.78 1.59 -10.22
CA LYS A 6 11.68 2.45 -10.61
C LYS A 6 11.32 3.40 -9.48
N ALA A 7 10.89 4.61 -9.82
CA ALA A 7 10.42 5.62 -8.88
C ALA A 7 9.48 6.58 -9.59
N PRO A 8 8.60 7.32 -8.87
CA PRO A 8 7.87 8.44 -9.43
C PRO A 8 8.86 9.51 -9.94
N ALA A 9 8.46 10.24 -10.98
CA ALA A 9 9.33 11.29 -11.51
C ALA A 9 9.53 12.43 -10.50
N ARG A 10 8.52 12.66 -9.63
CA ARG A 10 8.60 13.61 -8.52
C ARG A 10 7.75 13.11 -7.35
N TYR A 11 8.29 13.24 -6.15
CA TYR A 11 7.59 13.13 -4.88
C TYR A 11 7.66 14.48 -4.15
N ALA A 12 6.55 14.96 -3.61
CA ALA A 12 6.47 16.18 -2.82
C ALA A 12 5.60 15.93 -1.59
N GLN A 13 6.10 16.28 -0.41
CA GLN A 13 5.43 16.10 0.87
C GLN A 13 5.64 17.30 1.76
N SER A 14 4.57 17.86 2.27
CA SER A 14 4.58 18.84 3.37
C SER A 14 3.16 19.09 3.88
N ALA A 15 3.05 19.77 5.02
CA ALA A 15 1.79 20.31 5.49
C ALA A 15 1.30 21.41 4.51
N GLY A 16 0.07 21.25 3.98
CA GLY A 16 -0.53 22.20 3.03
C GLY A 16 -0.06 22.05 1.58
N GLU A 17 0.62 20.94 1.23
CA GLU A 17 1.20 20.72 -0.11
C GLU A 17 0.13 20.69 -1.21
N LEU A 18 -1.13 20.37 -0.89
CA LEU A 18 -2.22 20.37 -1.87
C LEU A 18 -2.40 21.75 -2.55
N SER A 19 -2.11 22.83 -1.86
CA SER A 19 -2.12 24.19 -2.41
C SER A 19 -1.05 24.42 -3.49
N ASN A 20 -0.01 23.59 -3.53
CA ASN A 20 1.08 23.65 -4.51
C ASN A 20 0.83 22.76 -5.74
N LEU A 21 -0.31 22.07 -5.83
CA LEU A 21 -0.61 21.12 -6.92
C LEU A 21 -0.41 21.75 -8.30
N GLY A 22 -1.04 22.89 -8.56
CA GLY A 22 -0.95 23.57 -9.85
C GLY A 22 0.49 23.92 -10.23
N ARG A 23 1.26 24.46 -9.28
CA ARG A 23 2.70 24.78 -9.47
C ARG A 23 3.52 23.52 -9.74
N SER A 24 3.26 22.44 -9.01
CA SER A 24 4.00 21.18 -9.12
C SER A 24 3.69 20.42 -10.41
N ALA A 25 2.44 20.49 -10.88
CA ALA A 25 1.94 19.76 -12.05
C ALA A 25 1.89 20.61 -13.34
N LYS A 26 2.27 21.91 -13.31
CA LYS A 26 2.07 22.86 -14.42
C LYS A 26 2.62 22.44 -15.79
N LYS A 27 3.66 21.60 -15.80
CA LYS A 27 4.30 21.11 -17.03
C LYS A 27 3.72 19.80 -17.55
N LEU A 28 2.79 19.17 -16.83
CA LEU A 28 2.25 17.87 -17.19
C LEU A 28 1.14 17.99 -18.25
N GLY A 29 0.39 19.09 -18.27
CA GLY A 29 -0.67 19.34 -19.25
C GLY A 29 -1.47 20.58 -18.92
N ASN A 30 -2.66 20.69 -19.53
CA ASN A 30 -3.52 21.88 -19.43
C ASN A 30 -4.91 21.57 -18.87
N LYS A 31 -5.41 20.34 -19.03
CA LYS A 31 -6.75 19.96 -18.59
C LYS A 31 -6.72 18.66 -17.78
N PHE A 32 -7.01 18.78 -16.52
CA PHE A 32 -6.84 17.74 -15.51
C PHE A 32 -8.17 17.02 -15.23
N LEU A 33 -8.21 15.68 -15.35
CA LEU A 33 -9.32 14.85 -14.88
C LEU A 33 -9.00 14.35 -13.47
N VAL A 34 -9.74 14.81 -12.46
CA VAL A 34 -9.58 14.41 -11.06
C VAL A 34 -10.57 13.29 -10.73
N ILE A 35 -10.06 12.09 -10.52
CA ILE A 35 -10.82 10.90 -10.13
C ILE A 35 -10.81 10.82 -8.60
N CYS A 36 -11.96 11.04 -7.95
CA CYS A 36 -12.10 10.99 -6.51
C CYS A 36 -13.55 10.69 -6.09
N SER A 37 -13.77 10.26 -4.85
CA SER A 37 -15.13 10.12 -4.31
C SER A 37 -15.79 11.47 -4.09
N ASP A 38 -17.13 11.51 -4.05
CA ASP A 38 -17.89 12.73 -3.77
C ASP A 38 -17.51 13.37 -2.42
N ASN A 39 -17.24 12.54 -1.41
CA ASN A 39 -16.80 13.03 -0.10
C ASN A 39 -15.40 13.68 -0.19
N CYS A 40 -14.48 13.07 -0.92
CA CYS A 40 -13.15 13.63 -1.16
C CYS A 40 -13.25 14.98 -1.91
N ARG A 41 -14.09 15.04 -2.96
CA ARG A 41 -14.36 16.27 -3.70
C ARG A 41 -14.93 17.36 -2.82
N LYS A 42 -15.91 17.05 -1.94
CA LYS A 42 -16.49 18.03 -0.99
C LYS A 42 -15.44 18.59 -0.04
N ARG A 43 -14.50 17.78 0.42
CA ARG A 43 -13.47 18.20 1.39
C ARG A 43 -12.35 19.01 0.75
N PHE A 44 -11.89 18.63 -0.42
CA PHE A 44 -10.63 19.11 -1.00
C PHE A 44 -10.77 19.69 -2.40
N GLY A 45 -11.94 19.53 -3.06
CA GLY A 45 -12.13 19.93 -4.46
C GLY A 45 -11.89 21.41 -4.70
N GLN A 46 -12.36 22.30 -3.81
CA GLN A 46 -12.14 23.73 -3.93
C GLN A 46 -10.65 24.10 -3.89
N GLN A 47 -9.86 23.45 -3.03
CA GLN A 47 -8.42 23.70 -2.93
C GLN A 47 -7.69 23.21 -4.18
N VAL A 48 -8.06 22.04 -4.71
CA VAL A 48 -7.53 21.50 -5.99
C VAL A 48 -7.84 22.46 -7.13
N GLU A 49 -9.09 22.90 -7.25
CA GLU A 49 -9.54 23.83 -8.30
C GLU A 49 -8.80 25.16 -8.23
N ALA A 50 -8.71 25.77 -7.04
CA ALA A 50 -8.00 27.02 -6.83
C ALA A 50 -6.52 26.91 -7.24
N SER A 51 -5.84 25.85 -6.78
CA SER A 51 -4.42 25.62 -7.07
C SER A 51 -4.14 25.43 -8.58
N LEU A 52 -5.00 24.69 -9.29
CA LEU A 52 -4.86 24.50 -10.74
C LEU A 52 -5.20 25.77 -11.53
N THR A 53 -6.29 26.47 -11.16
CA THR A 53 -6.75 27.68 -11.85
C THR A 53 -5.75 28.82 -11.71
N GLU A 54 -5.06 28.95 -10.57
CA GLU A 54 -3.96 29.92 -10.37
C GLU A 54 -2.85 29.76 -11.40
N GLN A 55 -2.66 28.56 -11.95
CA GLN A 55 -1.70 28.25 -13.01
C GLN A 55 -2.35 28.16 -14.40
N GLU A 56 -3.54 28.76 -14.57
CA GLU A 56 -4.31 28.78 -15.83
C GLU A 56 -4.65 27.36 -16.36
N LYS A 57 -4.82 26.40 -15.45
CA LYS A 57 -5.19 25.01 -15.79
C LYS A 57 -6.69 24.79 -15.62
N GLN A 58 -7.26 23.95 -16.47
CA GLN A 58 -8.63 23.49 -16.37
C GLN A 58 -8.72 22.22 -15.53
N VAL A 59 -9.79 22.09 -14.76
CA VAL A 59 -10.06 20.91 -13.93
C VAL A 59 -11.46 20.37 -14.16
N ILE A 60 -11.55 19.07 -14.35
CA ILE A 60 -12.82 18.32 -14.40
C ILE A 60 -12.76 17.29 -13.27
N PHE A 61 -13.80 17.22 -12.46
CA PHE A 61 -13.95 16.18 -11.44
C PHE A 61 -14.86 15.08 -11.96
N THR A 62 -14.47 13.85 -11.71
CA THR A 62 -15.29 12.66 -11.93
C THR A 62 -15.37 11.81 -10.67
N THR A 63 -16.55 11.23 -10.41
CA THR A 63 -16.78 10.44 -9.19
C THR A 63 -16.19 9.05 -9.34
N PHE A 64 -15.36 8.65 -8.38
CA PHE A 64 -14.92 7.27 -8.17
C PHE A 64 -16.00 6.51 -7.38
N HIS A 65 -16.48 5.37 -7.89
CA HIS A 65 -17.61 4.63 -7.34
C HIS A 65 -17.24 3.57 -6.28
N GLY A 66 -16.01 3.60 -5.78
CA GLY A 66 -15.61 2.82 -4.59
C GLY A 66 -14.79 1.58 -4.88
N GLU A 67 -14.82 1.01 -6.09
CA GLU A 67 -14.04 -0.18 -6.45
C GLU A 67 -13.22 0.02 -7.72
N ALA A 68 -11.97 -0.46 -7.73
CA ALA A 68 -11.07 -0.37 -8.87
C ALA A 68 -11.33 -1.51 -9.86
N THR A 69 -12.48 -1.47 -10.52
CA THR A 69 -12.86 -2.49 -11.51
C THR A 69 -12.41 -2.10 -12.91
N LYS A 70 -12.43 -3.07 -13.85
CA LYS A 70 -12.16 -2.78 -15.25
C LYS A 70 -13.17 -1.80 -15.84
N ASP A 71 -14.45 -1.95 -15.48
CA ASP A 71 -15.52 -1.11 -15.99
C ASP A 71 -15.38 0.32 -15.47
N GLU A 72 -14.99 0.50 -14.20
CA GLU A 72 -14.67 1.82 -13.65
C GLU A 72 -13.51 2.47 -14.42
N VAL A 73 -12.44 1.73 -14.70
CA VAL A 73 -11.30 2.23 -15.49
C VAL A 73 -11.75 2.65 -16.89
N PHE A 74 -12.52 1.83 -17.60
CA PHE A 74 -13.02 2.16 -18.95
C PHE A 74 -13.95 3.36 -18.93
N SER A 75 -14.86 3.45 -17.98
CA SER A 75 -15.73 4.61 -17.80
C SER A 75 -14.92 5.91 -17.65
N LYS A 76 -13.87 5.92 -16.81
CA LYS A 76 -13.02 7.10 -16.61
C LYS A 76 -12.17 7.43 -17.83
N MET A 77 -11.76 6.43 -18.62
CA MET A 77 -11.09 6.66 -19.91
C MET A 77 -12.01 7.36 -20.91
N ASP A 78 -13.26 6.94 -20.99
CA ASP A 78 -14.23 7.54 -21.92
C ASP A 78 -14.61 8.97 -21.50
N GLU A 79 -14.78 9.22 -20.19
CA GLU A 79 -14.97 10.57 -19.65
C GLU A 79 -13.77 11.49 -19.97
N CYS A 80 -12.53 10.98 -19.79
CA CYS A 80 -11.31 11.71 -20.12
C CYS A 80 -11.28 12.13 -21.59
N LYS A 81 -11.55 11.19 -22.51
CA LYS A 81 -11.58 11.47 -23.95
C LYS A 81 -12.67 12.46 -24.33
N ALA A 82 -13.89 12.26 -23.81
CA ALA A 82 -15.04 13.12 -24.11
C ALA A 82 -14.81 14.57 -23.64
N GLN A 83 -14.12 14.73 -22.53
CA GLN A 83 -13.77 16.05 -21.97
C GLN A 83 -12.48 16.64 -22.57
N GLY A 84 -11.69 15.85 -23.32
CA GLY A 84 -10.39 16.27 -23.86
C GLY A 84 -9.36 16.58 -22.76
N CYS A 85 -9.35 15.80 -21.68
CA CYS A 85 -8.36 15.93 -20.63
C CYS A 85 -7.02 15.33 -21.06
N ASP A 86 -5.92 15.92 -20.60
CA ASP A 86 -4.55 15.54 -20.96
C ASP A 86 -3.67 15.16 -19.74
N VAL A 87 -4.24 15.21 -18.53
CA VAL A 87 -3.61 14.74 -17.27
C VAL A 87 -4.63 14.00 -16.43
N ILE A 88 -4.25 12.86 -15.85
CA ILE A 88 -5.07 12.10 -14.90
C ILE A 88 -4.59 12.39 -13.47
N VAL A 89 -5.51 12.71 -12.58
CA VAL A 89 -5.27 12.88 -11.15
C VAL A 89 -6.07 11.86 -10.38
N GLY A 90 -5.42 11.01 -9.58
CA GLY A 90 -6.07 10.16 -8.60
C GLY A 90 -6.00 10.83 -7.22
N MET A 91 -7.14 11.07 -6.56
CA MET A 91 -7.18 11.64 -5.22
C MET A 91 -8.07 10.79 -4.31
N GLY A 92 -7.47 10.20 -3.27
CA GLY A 92 -8.20 9.31 -2.36
C GLY A 92 -7.35 8.26 -1.68
N GLY A 93 -7.95 7.12 -1.37
CA GLY A 93 -7.27 5.91 -0.91
C GLY A 93 -6.81 5.01 -2.06
N GLY A 94 -6.11 3.91 -1.75
CA GLY A 94 -5.44 3.05 -2.74
C GLY A 94 -6.26 2.69 -3.97
N LYS A 95 -7.54 2.30 -3.82
CA LYS A 95 -8.41 1.90 -4.95
C LYS A 95 -8.67 3.06 -5.95
N ALA A 96 -8.88 4.28 -5.45
CA ALA A 96 -9.03 5.46 -6.31
C ALA A 96 -7.71 5.79 -7.04
N LEU A 97 -6.58 5.64 -6.34
CA LEU A 97 -5.24 5.86 -6.90
C LEU A 97 -4.92 4.83 -7.98
N ASP A 98 -5.24 3.55 -7.73
CA ASP A 98 -5.03 2.46 -8.71
C ASP A 98 -5.90 2.62 -9.95
N THR A 99 -7.16 3.05 -9.78
CA THR A 99 -8.03 3.41 -10.93
C THR A 99 -7.37 4.51 -11.77
N ALA A 100 -6.90 5.59 -11.15
CA ALA A 100 -6.25 6.68 -11.86
C ALA A 100 -4.96 6.24 -12.58
N LYS A 101 -4.12 5.44 -11.93
CA LYS A 101 -2.93 4.85 -12.53
C LYS A 101 -3.28 3.99 -13.75
N ALA A 102 -4.30 3.13 -13.63
CA ALA A 102 -4.74 2.27 -14.73
C ALA A 102 -5.30 3.09 -15.91
N VAL A 103 -6.08 4.15 -15.64
CA VAL A 103 -6.58 5.07 -16.67
C VAL A 103 -5.42 5.76 -17.38
N ALA A 104 -4.48 6.34 -16.62
CA ALA A 104 -3.32 7.04 -17.18
C ALA A 104 -2.45 6.12 -18.04
N GLU A 105 -2.18 4.88 -17.59
CA GLU A 105 -1.40 3.89 -18.33
C GLU A 105 -2.07 3.52 -19.67
N ASN A 106 -3.40 3.28 -19.67
CA ASN A 106 -4.13 2.89 -20.86
C ASN A 106 -4.23 4.03 -21.87
N LEU A 107 -4.33 5.28 -21.42
CA LEU A 107 -4.39 6.46 -22.29
C LEU A 107 -3.01 7.01 -22.68
N GLY A 108 -1.93 6.56 -22.02
CA GLY A 108 -0.59 7.08 -22.21
C GLY A 108 -0.41 8.52 -21.70
N LEU A 109 -1.26 8.96 -20.73
CA LEU A 109 -1.28 10.31 -20.20
C LEU A 109 -0.41 10.42 -18.93
N PRO A 110 0.03 11.64 -18.55
CA PRO A 110 0.63 11.90 -17.25
C PRO A 110 -0.30 11.55 -16.10
N CYS A 111 0.29 11.03 -15.01
CA CYS A 111 -0.41 10.60 -13.81
C CYS A 111 0.05 11.39 -12.58
N VAL A 112 -0.90 12.01 -11.88
CA VAL A 112 -0.69 12.67 -10.59
C VAL A 112 -1.44 11.90 -9.51
N ILE A 113 -0.78 11.59 -8.40
CA ILE A 113 -1.34 10.81 -7.29
C ILE A 113 -1.35 11.68 -6.03
N ILE A 114 -2.53 11.80 -5.41
CA ILE A 114 -2.77 12.60 -4.20
C ILE A 114 -3.43 11.68 -3.16
N PRO A 115 -2.65 10.98 -2.31
CA PRO A 115 -3.21 10.16 -1.26
C PRO A 115 -3.87 11.04 -0.19
N THR A 116 -5.08 10.69 0.23
CA THR A 116 -5.79 11.37 1.32
C THR A 116 -5.73 10.57 2.63
N VAL A 117 -5.13 9.41 2.58
CA VAL A 117 -4.81 8.52 3.70
C VAL A 117 -3.48 7.81 3.41
N ALA A 118 -2.68 7.56 4.43
CA ALA A 118 -1.49 6.72 4.34
C ALA A 118 -1.83 5.32 4.87
N SER A 119 -2.70 4.59 4.16
CA SER A 119 -3.22 3.29 4.58
C SER A 119 -2.55 2.10 3.89
N ASN A 120 -1.73 2.38 2.89
CA ASN A 120 -0.92 1.42 2.13
C ASN A 120 0.14 2.15 1.31
N ASP A 121 1.00 1.40 0.66
CA ASP A 121 2.16 1.86 -0.10
C ASP A 121 1.91 2.00 -1.62
N ALA A 122 0.67 1.88 -2.07
CA ALA A 122 0.29 2.01 -3.48
C ALA A 122 0.68 3.34 -4.16
N PRO A 123 0.72 4.52 -3.48
CA PRO A 123 0.83 5.81 -4.17
C PRO A 123 2.03 5.96 -5.10
N CYS A 124 3.21 5.45 -4.71
CA CYS A 124 4.47 5.69 -5.43
C CYS A 124 4.79 4.63 -6.49
N SER A 125 4.18 3.46 -6.39
CA SER A 125 4.52 2.32 -7.25
C SER A 125 3.95 2.42 -8.66
N GLY A 126 4.63 1.83 -9.63
CA GLY A 126 4.13 1.57 -10.97
C GLY A 126 3.26 0.31 -11.05
N VAL A 127 2.43 0.08 -10.03
CA VAL A 127 1.51 -1.05 -9.93
C VAL A 127 0.11 -0.55 -9.64
N ALA A 128 -0.89 -1.10 -10.31
CA ALA A 128 -2.31 -0.85 -10.03
C ALA A 128 -3.00 -2.20 -9.83
N VAL A 129 -3.72 -2.36 -8.72
CA VAL A 129 -4.48 -3.57 -8.40
C VAL A 129 -5.92 -3.39 -8.85
N LEU A 130 -6.42 -4.33 -9.68
CA LEU A 130 -7.80 -4.35 -10.13
C LEU A 130 -8.58 -5.46 -9.45
N TYR A 131 -9.83 -5.17 -9.19
CA TYR A 131 -10.76 -6.02 -8.45
C TYR A 131 -11.97 -6.38 -9.31
N ASN A 132 -12.69 -7.43 -8.91
CA ASN A 132 -14.05 -7.66 -9.40
C ASN A 132 -15.07 -6.91 -8.51
N ASP A 133 -16.35 -6.99 -8.87
CA ASP A 133 -17.45 -6.33 -8.14
C ASP A 133 -17.63 -6.86 -6.71
N ALA A 134 -17.09 -8.04 -6.40
CA ALA A 134 -17.07 -8.61 -5.06
C ALA A 134 -15.84 -8.16 -4.22
N GLY A 135 -14.99 -7.26 -4.75
CA GLY A 135 -13.78 -6.77 -4.07
C GLY A 135 -12.63 -7.78 -4.01
N VAL A 136 -12.67 -8.81 -4.86
CA VAL A 136 -11.59 -9.80 -4.97
C VAL A 136 -10.58 -9.35 -6.01
N VAL A 137 -9.29 -9.42 -5.69
CA VAL A 137 -8.20 -9.11 -6.63
C VAL A 137 -8.26 -10.02 -7.86
N ILE A 138 -8.34 -9.42 -9.04
CA ILE A 138 -8.31 -10.16 -10.30
C ILE A 138 -7.00 -9.98 -11.05
N LYS A 139 -6.31 -8.86 -10.86
CA LYS A 139 -5.07 -8.58 -11.58
C LYS A 139 -4.27 -7.45 -10.92
N ALA A 140 -2.96 -7.63 -10.80
CA ALA A 140 -2.01 -6.55 -10.63
C ALA A 140 -1.48 -6.14 -12.02
N VAL A 141 -1.67 -4.87 -12.37
CA VAL A 141 -1.17 -4.29 -13.63
C VAL A 141 0.16 -3.61 -13.33
N VAL A 142 1.24 -4.13 -13.90
CA VAL A 142 2.56 -3.47 -13.82
C VAL A 142 2.65 -2.45 -14.94
N MET A 143 2.73 -1.19 -14.58
CA MET A 143 2.77 -0.06 -15.49
C MET A 143 4.16 0.13 -16.10
N ARG A 144 4.24 0.77 -17.26
CA ARG A 144 5.50 1.12 -17.93
C ARG A 144 6.32 2.10 -17.11
N ARG A 145 5.67 3.03 -16.40
CA ARG A 145 6.30 4.05 -15.56
C ARG A 145 5.51 4.28 -14.28
N ASN A 146 6.18 4.73 -13.24
CA ASN A 146 5.55 5.19 -12.02
C ASN A 146 4.86 6.56 -12.26
N PRO A 147 4.03 7.05 -11.32
CA PRO A 147 3.39 8.36 -11.44
C PRO A 147 4.37 9.50 -11.74
N ASP A 148 3.94 10.47 -12.55
CA ASP A 148 4.74 11.65 -12.86
C ASP A 148 4.88 12.59 -11.65
N LEU A 149 3.86 12.60 -10.77
CA LEU A 149 3.88 13.33 -9.51
C LEU A 149 3.10 12.56 -8.44
N VAL A 150 3.72 12.36 -7.29
CA VAL A 150 3.03 11.99 -6.05
C VAL A 150 3.10 13.20 -5.11
N LEU A 151 1.94 13.71 -4.72
CA LEU A 151 1.82 14.91 -3.90
C LEU A 151 1.09 14.56 -2.61
N VAL A 152 1.78 14.68 -1.48
CA VAL A 152 1.32 14.27 -0.16
C VAL A 152 1.16 15.50 0.73
N ASP A 153 -0.07 15.76 1.13
CA ASP A 153 -0.38 16.81 2.12
C ASP A 153 -0.52 16.18 3.50
N THR A 154 0.44 16.42 4.36
CA THR A 154 0.49 15.81 5.69
C THR A 154 -0.58 16.35 6.63
N ASN A 155 -1.14 17.54 6.39
CA ASN A 155 -2.36 18.01 7.08
C ASN A 155 -3.55 17.10 6.77
N ILE A 156 -3.68 16.63 5.51
CA ILE A 156 -4.75 15.71 5.11
C ILE A 156 -4.56 14.37 5.80
N ILE A 157 -3.33 13.86 5.82
CA ILE A 157 -3.00 12.57 6.46
C ILE A 157 -3.22 12.64 7.98
N ALA A 158 -2.80 13.73 8.66
CA ALA A 158 -3.01 13.93 10.09
C ALA A 158 -4.50 13.92 10.49
N ASN A 159 -5.38 14.33 9.56
CA ASN A 159 -6.83 14.36 9.77
C ASN A 159 -7.56 13.12 9.21
N ALA A 160 -6.83 12.08 8.80
CA ALA A 160 -7.39 10.81 8.37
C ALA A 160 -7.74 9.91 9.58
N PRO A 161 -8.62 8.90 9.41
CA PRO A 161 -8.92 7.96 10.48
C PRO A 161 -7.67 7.20 10.95
N LYS A 162 -7.40 7.21 12.28
CA LYS A 162 -6.26 6.55 12.93
C LYS A 162 -6.07 5.10 12.49
N ARG A 163 -7.17 4.31 12.39
CA ARG A 163 -7.11 2.90 11.97
C ARG A 163 -6.55 2.73 10.55
N LEU A 164 -6.86 3.66 9.63
CA LEU A 164 -6.32 3.64 8.28
C LEU A 164 -4.80 3.93 8.28
N PHE A 165 -4.37 4.88 9.11
CA PHE A 165 -2.94 5.15 9.27
C PHE A 165 -2.21 3.95 9.89
N ALA A 166 -2.78 3.35 10.94
CA ALA A 166 -2.24 2.12 11.54
C ALA A 166 -2.12 0.98 10.51
N ALA A 167 -3.14 0.79 9.66
CA ALA A 167 -3.06 -0.18 8.57
C ALA A 167 -1.87 0.09 7.63
N GLY A 168 -1.59 1.36 7.32
CA GLY A 168 -0.41 1.73 6.54
C GLY A 168 0.92 1.40 7.21
N LEU A 169 0.99 1.52 8.54
CA LEU A 169 2.17 1.06 9.30
C LEU A 169 2.35 -0.45 9.17
N GLY A 170 1.24 -1.22 9.21
CA GLY A 170 1.26 -2.67 9.07
C GLY A 170 1.70 -3.14 7.69
N ASP A 171 1.27 -2.43 6.64
CA ASP A 171 1.69 -2.66 5.27
C ASP A 171 3.19 -2.38 5.10
N ALA A 172 3.62 -1.19 5.49
CA ALA A 172 5.00 -0.74 5.38
C ALA A 172 5.99 -1.59 6.20
N LEU A 173 5.55 -2.17 7.32
CA LEU A 173 6.38 -3.04 8.15
C LEU A 173 6.87 -4.28 7.39
N SER A 174 6.04 -4.85 6.52
CA SER A 174 6.38 -6.06 5.75
C SER A 174 7.53 -5.83 4.77
N THR A 175 7.66 -4.61 4.27
CA THR A 175 8.55 -4.25 3.15
C THR A 175 10.01 -4.66 3.40
N TRP A 176 10.52 -4.46 4.62
CA TRP A 176 11.89 -4.88 4.97
C TRP A 176 12.05 -6.39 4.93
N PHE A 177 11.13 -7.12 5.55
CA PHE A 177 11.23 -8.59 5.66
C PHE A 177 11.11 -9.25 4.29
N GLU A 178 10.22 -8.77 3.45
CA GLU A 178 10.01 -9.29 2.11
C GLU A 178 11.17 -8.95 1.16
N ALA A 179 11.67 -7.71 1.19
CA ALA A 179 12.85 -7.32 0.40
C ALA A 179 14.10 -8.12 0.81
N ARG A 180 14.29 -8.35 2.12
CA ARG A 180 15.36 -9.20 2.66
C ARG A 180 15.24 -10.64 2.15
N ALA A 181 14.03 -11.20 2.20
CA ALA A 181 13.74 -12.54 1.70
C ALA A 181 14.05 -12.66 0.20
N CYS A 182 13.57 -11.71 -0.61
CA CYS A 182 13.84 -11.66 -2.05
C CYS A 182 15.33 -11.51 -2.37
N LYS A 183 16.06 -10.71 -1.57
CA LYS A 183 17.52 -10.58 -1.73
C LYS A 183 18.22 -11.91 -1.48
N ASN A 184 17.83 -12.64 -0.43
CA ASN A 184 18.43 -13.89 -0.02
C ASN A 184 18.12 -15.03 -1.02
N SER A 185 16.89 -15.12 -1.52
CA SER A 185 16.47 -16.13 -2.49
C SER A 185 16.91 -15.83 -3.93
N GLY A 186 17.31 -14.58 -4.22
CA GLY A 186 17.60 -14.15 -5.58
C GLY A 186 16.34 -13.90 -6.44
N ALA A 187 15.18 -13.77 -5.81
CA ALA A 187 13.93 -13.50 -6.50
C ALA A 187 13.99 -12.18 -7.28
N ARG A 188 13.20 -12.09 -8.37
CA ARG A 188 13.10 -10.88 -9.17
C ARG A 188 12.06 -9.94 -8.58
N THR A 189 12.37 -8.65 -8.63
CA THR A 189 11.49 -7.57 -8.18
C THR A 189 10.43 -7.22 -9.23
N MET A 190 9.43 -6.44 -8.85
CA MET A 190 8.41 -5.92 -9.77
C MET A 190 9.00 -4.92 -10.79
N ALA A 191 10.13 -4.29 -10.46
CA ALA A 191 10.94 -3.51 -11.42
C ALA A 191 11.65 -4.38 -12.47
N ARG A 192 11.44 -5.72 -12.44
CA ARG A 192 12.00 -6.73 -13.36
C ARG A 192 13.52 -6.89 -13.30
N GLY A 193 14.13 -6.52 -12.18
CA GLY A 193 15.54 -6.72 -11.85
C GLY A 193 15.74 -7.64 -10.65
N ASN A 194 17.00 -7.84 -10.25
CA ASN A 194 17.37 -8.39 -8.96
C ASN A 194 17.30 -7.29 -7.89
N VAL A 195 17.13 -7.67 -6.63
CA VAL A 195 17.12 -6.73 -5.51
C VAL A 195 18.45 -5.97 -5.46
N SER A 196 18.40 -4.65 -5.72
CA SER A 196 19.56 -3.77 -5.64
C SER A 196 19.86 -3.39 -4.18
N ASN A 197 21.08 -2.89 -3.93
CA ASN A 197 21.39 -2.32 -2.62
C ASN A 197 20.51 -1.10 -2.32
N THR A 198 20.19 -0.29 -3.32
CA THR A 198 19.27 0.86 -3.15
C THR A 198 17.88 0.39 -2.72
N GLY A 199 17.26 -0.58 -3.43
CA GLY A 199 15.95 -1.11 -3.05
C GLY A 199 15.94 -1.71 -1.65
N LEU A 200 16.99 -2.46 -1.31
CA LEU A 200 17.12 -3.05 0.02
C LEU A 200 17.27 -1.98 1.12
N MET A 201 18.05 -0.93 0.87
CA MET A 201 18.24 0.16 1.85
C MET A 201 17.01 1.04 2.01
N MET A 202 16.21 1.24 0.97
CA MET A 202 14.91 1.91 1.11
C MET A 202 13.97 1.11 2.02
N ALA A 203 13.87 -0.20 1.81
CA ALA A 203 13.08 -1.10 2.66
C ALA A 203 13.60 -1.10 4.11
N ARG A 204 14.92 -1.07 4.31
CA ARG A 204 15.52 -1.01 5.64
C ARG A 204 15.25 0.31 6.34
N LEU A 205 15.44 1.45 5.67
CA LEU A 205 15.14 2.77 6.22
C LEU A 205 13.67 2.91 6.58
N CYS A 206 12.76 2.36 5.74
CA CYS A 206 11.34 2.28 6.05
C CYS A 206 11.12 1.61 7.42
N TYR A 207 11.66 0.40 7.61
CA TYR A 207 11.56 -0.35 8.86
C TYR A 207 12.12 0.45 10.05
N ASP A 208 13.31 1.03 9.91
CA ASP A 208 13.97 1.75 11.00
C ASP A 208 13.12 2.96 11.46
N LEU A 209 12.58 3.76 10.52
CA LEU A 209 11.70 4.88 10.82
C LEU A 209 10.38 4.45 11.47
N LEU A 210 9.77 3.34 11.01
CA LEU A 210 8.58 2.79 11.64
C LEU A 210 8.83 2.37 13.08
N MET A 211 9.91 1.64 13.32
CA MET A 211 10.24 1.15 14.67
C MET A 211 10.58 2.29 15.63
N GLU A 212 11.29 3.32 15.16
CA GLU A 212 11.69 4.47 15.96
C GLU A 212 10.52 5.43 16.23
N LYS A 213 9.71 5.75 15.18
CA LYS A 213 8.77 6.89 15.21
C LYS A 213 7.31 6.51 14.96
N GLY A 214 7.00 5.25 14.61
CA GLY A 214 5.65 4.84 14.23
C GLY A 214 4.60 5.06 15.32
N ARG A 215 4.97 4.83 16.58
CA ARG A 215 4.09 5.05 17.73
C ARG A 215 3.77 6.54 17.93
N ASP A 216 4.78 7.39 17.82
CA ASP A 216 4.63 8.84 17.99
C ASP A 216 3.83 9.45 16.81
N ALA A 217 4.05 8.96 15.59
CA ALA A 217 3.28 9.34 14.42
C ALA A 217 1.81 8.94 14.54
N LEU A 218 1.52 7.74 15.03
CA LEU A 218 0.15 7.29 15.28
C LEU A 218 -0.55 8.13 16.35
N ALA A 219 0.17 8.51 17.40
CA ALA A 219 -0.33 9.42 18.43
C ALA A 219 -0.56 10.85 17.88
N ALA A 220 0.28 11.32 16.95
CA ALA A 220 0.09 12.60 16.27
C ALA A 220 -1.20 12.60 15.41
N VAL A 221 -1.46 11.52 14.64
CA VAL A 221 -2.72 11.36 13.89
C VAL A 221 -3.94 11.35 14.84
N GLU A 222 -3.84 10.72 16.00
CA GLU A 222 -4.94 10.73 17.00
C GLU A 222 -5.25 12.15 17.52
N ARG A 223 -4.25 13.03 17.58
CA ARG A 223 -4.40 14.44 17.97
C ARG A 223 -4.62 15.37 16.79
N HIS A 224 -4.66 14.85 15.55
CA HIS A 224 -4.75 15.64 14.31
C HIS A 224 -3.62 16.67 14.15
N GLU A 225 -2.41 16.32 14.57
CA GLU A 225 -1.24 17.19 14.56
C GLU A 225 -0.23 16.73 13.49
N VAL A 226 0.36 17.68 12.79
CA VAL A 226 1.55 17.42 11.96
C VAL A 226 2.78 17.62 12.83
N THR A 227 3.53 16.54 13.02
CA THR A 227 4.76 16.50 13.80
C THR A 227 5.92 15.98 12.95
N PRO A 228 7.18 16.21 13.33
CA PRO A 228 8.31 15.61 12.63
C PRO A 228 8.23 14.08 12.53
N ALA A 229 7.73 13.42 13.59
CA ALA A 229 7.53 11.97 13.57
C ALA A 229 6.47 11.55 12.54
N LEU A 230 5.37 12.32 12.39
CA LEU A 230 4.37 12.05 11.36
C LEU A 230 4.95 12.24 9.96
N GLU A 231 5.70 13.32 9.72
CA GLU A 231 6.36 13.57 8.42
C GLU A 231 7.27 12.40 8.03
N ASP A 232 8.16 11.96 8.92
CA ASP A 232 9.09 10.87 8.66
C ASP A 232 8.36 9.54 8.39
N VAL A 233 7.29 9.25 9.14
CA VAL A 233 6.53 8.00 8.99
C VAL A 233 5.61 8.02 7.77
N VAL A 234 5.11 9.18 7.37
CA VAL A 234 4.38 9.32 6.09
C VAL A 234 5.33 9.08 4.92
N GLU A 235 6.55 9.63 4.94
CA GLU A 235 7.59 9.31 3.95
C GLU A 235 7.88 7.81 3.95
N ALA A 236 8.06 7.20 5.14
CA ALA A 236 8.32 5.77 5.26
C ALA A 236 7.20 4.93 4.64
N SER A 237 5.93 5.20 4.98
CA SER A 237 4.80 4.38 4.57
C SER A 237 4.40 4.59 3.10
N ILE A 238 4.57 5.80 2.55
CA ILE A 238 4.14 6.11 1.18
C ILE A 238 5.30 5.97 0.19
N TYR A 239 6.46 6.56 0.50
CA TYR A 239 7.58 6.62 -0.43
C TYR A 239 8.52 5.42 -0.28
N LEU A 240 9.07 5.23 0.93
CA LEU A 240 10.08 4.19 1.15
C LEU A 240 9.48 2.78 1.05
N SER A 241 8.27 2.56 1.56
CA SER A 241 7.56 1.29 1.40
C SER A 241 7.18 1.06 -0.06
N GLY A 242 6.57 2.05 -0.72
CA GLY A 242 6.17 1.95 -2.13
C GLY A 242 7.32 1.63 -3.08
N LEU A 243 8.48 2.24 -2.86
CA LEU A 243 9.68 1.93 -3.64
C LEU A 243 10.39 0.67 -3.12
N GLY A 244 10.30 0.41 -1.82
CA GLY A 244 10.89 -0.76 -1.17
C GLY A 244 10.31 -2.05 -1.73
N PHE A 245 8.97 -2.18 -1.81
CA PHE A 245 8.37 -3.38 -2.36
C PHE A 245 8.56 -3.49 -3.90
N GLU A 246 8.46 -2.38 -4.65
CA GLU A 246 8.60 -2.42 -6.10
C GLU A 246 10.03 -2.81 -6.52
N ASN A 247 11.04 -2.32 -5.79
CA ASN A 247 12.47 -2.52 -6.08
C ASN A 247 13.14 -3.59 -5.19
N GLY A 248 12.49 -3.99 -4.10
CA GLY A 248 12.92 -5.04 -3.18
C GLY A 248 12.20 -6.36 -3.36
N GLY A 249 10.96 -6.31 -3.86
CA GLY A 249 10.12 -7.49 -4.08
C GLY A 249 9.18 -7.78 -2.92
N LEU A 250 8.19 -8.64 -3.18
CA LEU A 250 7.23 -9.18 -2.23
C LEU A 250 7.55 -10.65 -1.93
N ALA A 251 7.16 -11.14 -0.75
CA ALA A 251 7.36 -12.53 -0.36
C ALA A 251 6.11 -13.13 0.32
N ALA A 252 6.22 -13.71 1.51
CA ALA A 252 5.12 -14.44 2.11
C ALA A 252 4.06 -13.53 2.74
N ALA A 253 4.43 -12.38 3.30
CA ALA A 253 3.48 -11.52 4.01
C ALA A 253 2.30 -11.08 3.12
N HIS A 254 2.58 -10.60 1.92
CA HIS A 254 1.55 -10.21 0.95
C HIS A 254 0.81 -11.42 0.36
N ALA A 255 1.50 -12.52 0.08
CA ALA A 255 0.83 -13.72 -0.40
C ALA A 255 -0.18 -14.28 0.61
N ILE A 256 0.14 -14.22 1.90
CA ILE A 256 -0.76 -14.62 2.99
C ILE A 256 -1.95 -13.65 3.09
N ASN A 257 -1.73 -12.34 2.98
CA ASN A 257 -2.84 -11.38 2.86
C ASN A 257 -3.79 -11.75 1.72
N ASP A 258 -3.26 -12.07 0.54
CA ASP A 258 -4.06 -12.48 -0.62
C ASP A 258 -4.82 -13.79 -0.33
N GLY A 259 -4.18 -14.72 0.36
CA GLY A 259 -4.79 -15.97 0.83
C GLY A 259 -6.01 -15.71 1.73
N PHE A 260 -5.96 -14.70 2.60
CA PHE A 260 -7.09 -14.32 3.46
C PHE A 260 -8.35 -13.85 2.71
N ALA A 261 -8.31 -13.70 1.41
CA ALA A 261 -9.52 -13.55 0.58
C ALA A 261 -10.43 -14.81 0.66
N GLN A 262 -9.87 -15.97 1.03
CA GLN A 262 -10.62 -17.23 1.24
C GLN A 262 -11.26 -17.32 2.63
N GLU A 263 -10.99 -16.37 3.55
CA GLU A 263 -11.53 -16.35 4.90
C GLU A 263 -12.59 -15.24 5.05
N PRO A 264 -13.88 -15.58 4.98
CA PRO A 264 -14.96 -14.59 5.03
C PRO A 264 -14.96 -13.73 6.28
N GLN A 265 -14.55 -14.30 7.44
CA GLN A 265 -14.51 -13.56 8.71
C GLN A 265 -13.48 -12.41 8.69
N ALA A 266 -12.46 -12.49 7.83
CA ALA A 266 -11.41 -11.47 7.70
C ALA A 266 -11.73 -10.40 6.63
N HIS A 267 -12.84 -10.48 5.90
CA HIS A 267 -13.17 -9.53 4.83
C HIS A 267 -13.34 -8.09 5.30
N GLY A 268 -13.70 -7.87 6.58
CA GLY A 268 -13.84 -6.54 7.19
C GLY A 268 -12.50 -5.87 7.57
N MET A 269 -11.38 -6.56 7.38
CA MET A 269 -10.05 -6.07 7.73
C MET A 269 -9.40 -5.33 6.55
N TYR A 270 -8.68 -4.25 6.88
CA TYR A 270 -7.89 -3.53 5.88
C TYR A 270 -6.70 -4.34 5.39
N HIS A 271 -6.21 -4.01 4.19
CA HIS A 271 -5.06 -4.66 3.57
C HIS A 271 -3.86 -4.74 4.53
N GLY A 272 -3.41 -3.61 5.04
CA GLY A 272 -2.23 -3.57 5.90
C GLY A 272 -2.42 -4.25 7.27
N GLU A 273 -3.66 -4.39 7.76
CA GLU A 273 -3.94 -5.19 8.95
C GLU A 273 -3.67 -6.69 8.68
N LYS A 274 -4.08 -7.18 7.51
CA LYS A 274 -3.80 -8.58 7.09
C LYS A 274 -2.34 -8.78 6.77
N VAL A 275 -1.69 -7.82 6.11
CA VAL A 275 -0.24 -7.85 5.81
C VAL A 275 0.59 -7.85 7.11
N ALA A 276 0.20 -7.09 8.13
CA ALA A 276 0.86 -7.08 9.43
C ALA A 276 0.88 -8.47 10.10
N PHE A 277 -0.25 -9.17 10.10
CA PHE A 277 -0.31 -10.55 10.57
C PHE A 277 0.47 -11.49 9.64
N GLY A 278 0.39 -11.30 8.32
CA GLY A 278 1.19 -12.03 7.33
C GLY A 278 2.69 -11.88 7.57
N THR A 279 3.15 -10.74 8.06
CA THR A 279 4.55 -10.52 8.46
C THR A 279 4.96 -11.42 9.62
N LEU A 280 4.11 -11.59 10.64
CA LEU A 280 4.37 -12.55 11.72
C LEU A 280 4.46 -13.98 11.18
N VAL A 281 3.56 -14.37 10.27
CA VAL A 281 3.58 -15.69 9.64
C VAL A 281 4.86 -15.88 8.83
N GLN A 282 5.29 -14.88 8.06
CA GLN A 282 6.56 -14.94 7.33
C GLN A 282 7.74 -15.13 8.29
N LEU A 283 7.81 -14.42 9.40
CA LEU A 283 8.88 -14.55 10.39
C LEU A 283 8.91 -15.96 11.01
N VAL A 284 7.76 -16.58 11.23
CA VAL A 284 7.67 -17.99 11.65
C VAL A 284 8.25 -18.93 10.58
N LEU A 285 7.86 -18.75 9.31
CA LEU A 285 8.40 -19.52 8.18
C LEU A 285 9.92 -19.37 8.02
N GLU A 286 10.44 -18.17 8.29
CA GLU A 286 11.88 -17.88 8.27
C GLU A 286 12.62 -18.44 9.49
N LYS A 287 11.89 -18.90 10.52
CA LYS A 287 12.46 -19.23 11.83
C LYS A 287 13.30 -18.09 12.39
N ALA A 288 12.71 -16.88 12.32
CA ALA A 288 13.37 -15.64 12.74
C ALA A 288 13.82 -15.71 14.22
N PRO A 289 14.89 -14.98 14.57
CA PRO A 289 15.32 -14.87 15.96
C PRO A 289 14.21 -14.38 16.87
N GLN A 290 14.17 -14.88 18.12
CA GLN A 290 13.17 -14.52 19.12
C GLN A 290 13.09 -13.00 19.34
N GLU A 291 14.23 -12.32 19.34
CA GLU A 291 14.32 -10.87 19.51
C GLU A 291 13.59 -10.11 18.38
N GLU A 292 13.75 -10.55 17.13
CA GLU A 292 13.08 -9.94 15.97
C GLU A 292 11.57 -10.15 16.05
N LEU A 293 11.12 -11.36 16.42
CA LEU A 293 9.70 -11.65 16.65
C LEU A 293 9.10 -10.77 17.76
N GLU A 294 9.82 -10.60 18.88
CA GLU A 294 9.36 -9.79 20.01
C GLU A 294 9.28 -8.30 19.64
N GLN A 295 10.24 -7.79 18.87
CA GLN A 295 10.18 -6.41 18.36
C GLN A 295 8.93 -6.17 17.49
N VAL A 296 8.65 -7.09 16.58
CA VAL A 296 7.46 -6.99 15.71
C VAL A 296 6.17 -7.13 16.52
N LEU A 297 6.07 -8.11 17.43
CA LEU A 297 4.90 -8.28 18.31
C LEU A 297 4.63 -7.04 19.14
N SER A 298 5.69 -6.42 19.71
CA SER A 298 5.57 -5.15 20.46
C SER A 298 5.04 -4.03 19.58
N PHE A 299 5.60 -3.87 18.38
CA PHE A 299 5.17 -2.82 17.45
C PHE A 299 3.69 -2.98 17.07
N LEU A 300 3.27 -4.20 16.70
CA LEU A 300 1.88 -4.47 16.34
C LEU A 300 0.92 -4.20 17.51
N LYS A 301 1.28 -4.63 18.74
CA LYS A 301 0.46 -4.37 19.93
C LYS A 301 0.29 -2.88 20.17
N ASP A 302 1.39 -2.12 20.15
CA ASP A 302 1.42 -0.70 20.48
C ASP A 302 0.70 0.17 19.42
N THR A 303 0.67 -0.30 18.16
CA THR A 303 -0.01 0.38 17.05
C THR A 303 -1.44 -0.12 16.83
N GLY A 304 -1.90 -1.09 17.63
CA GLY A 304 -3.25 -1.65 17.52
C GLY A 304 -3.47 -2.54 16.30
N LEU A 305 -2.38 -3.04 15.71
CA LEU A 305 -2.43 -3.98 14.59
C LEU A 305 -2.66 -5.42 15.08
N PRO A 306 -3.25 -6.31 14.26
CA PRO A 306 -3.56 -7.67 14.65
C PRO A 306 -2.32 -8.52 14.93
N LEU A 307 -2.32 -9.20 16.08
CA LEU A 307 -1.36 -10.23 16.46
C LEU A 307 -1.95 -11.63 16.39
N THR A 308 -3.28 -11.74 16.29
CA THR A 308 -3.99 -13.01 16.36
C THR A 308 -5.07 -13.11 15.29
N LEU A 309 -5.47 -14.33 14.96
CA LEU A 309 -6.60 -14.59 14.07
C LEU A 309 -7.91 -13.97 14.59
N ALA A 310 -8.12 -13.98 15.91
CA ALA A 310 -9.29 -13.35 16.52
C ALA A 310 -9.33 -11.84 16.27
N GLN A 311 -8.17 -11.15 16.35
CA GLN A 311 -8.06 -9.74 16.03
C GLN A 311 -8.20 -9.45 14.52
N LEU A 312 -7.90 -10.42 13.66
CA LEU A 312 -8.24 -10.38 12.22
C LEU A 312 -9.72 -10.66 11.94
N GLY A 313 -10.56 -10.86 12.98
CA GLY A 313 -11.97 -11.17 12.83
C GLY A 313 -12.28 -12.66 12.75
N VAL A 314 -11.29 -13.53 12.63
CA VAL A 314 -11.45 -15.00 12.58
C VAL A 314 -11.64 -15.50 14.00
N ARG A 315 -12.90 -15.49 14.47
CA ARG A 315 -13.29 -15.91 15.82
C ARG A 315 -13.38 -17.41 15.96
N GLU A 316 -13.79 -18.08 14.90
CA GLU A 316 -13.86 -19.53 14.80
C GLU A 316 -12.88 -20.01 13.74
N ILE A 317 -11.88 -20.77 14.18
CA ILE A 317 -10.89 -21.36 13.29
C ILE A 317 -11.50 -22.61 12.67
N ILE A 318 -11.84 -22.53 11.38
CA ILE A 318 -12.31 -23.65 10.56
C ILE A 318 -11.11 -24.17 9.78
N PRO A 319 -10.60 -25.38 10.11
CA PRO A 319 -9.38 -25.91 9.49
C PRO A 319 -9.42 -25.91 7.95
N GLU A 320 -10.55 -26.32 7.36
CA GLU A 320 -10.72 -26.39 5.91
C GLU A 320 -10.65 -25.03 5.24
N THR A 321 -11.14 -23.98 5.90
CA THR A 321 -11.06 -22.60 5.40
C THR A 321 -9.64 -22.07 5.52
N LEU A 322 -8.97 -22.35 6.64
CA LEU A 322 -7.60 -21.90 6.85
C LEU A 322 -6.60 -22.63 5.93
N HIS A 323 -6.86 -23.90 5.60
CA HIS A 323 -6.10 -24.61 4.55
C HIS A 323 -6.27 -23.94 3.19
N LYS A 324 -7.50 -23.50 2.81
CA LYS A 324 -7.70 -22.72 1.57
C LYS A 324 -6.94 -21.40 1.56
N VAL A 325 -6.81 -20.73 2.70
CA VAL A 325 -5.94 -19.53 2.84
C VAL A 325 -4.49 -19.88 2.51
N ALA A 326 -3.98 -20.95 3.09
CA ALA A 326 -2.61 -21.42 2.87
C ALA A 326 -2.38 -21.88 1.41
N GLU A 327 -3.31 -22.63 0.85
CA GLU A 327 -3.27 -23.07 -0.57
C GLU A 327 -3.23 -21.86 -1.51
N ALA A 328 -4.12 -20.87 -1.29
CA ALA A 328 -4.17 -19.67 -2.11
C ALA A 328 -2.88 -18.84 -2.00
N ALA A 329 -2.25 -18.79 -0.83
CA ALA A 329 -0.95 -18.13 -0.65
C ALA A 329 0.23 -18.88 -1.33
N CYS A 330 0.06 -20.16 -1.68
CA CYS A 330 1.10 -21.00 -2.26
C CYS A 330 0.93 -21.27 -3.76
N VAL A 331 -0.10 -20.72 -4.43
CA VAL A 331 -0.24 -20.90 -5.88
C VAL A 331 0.98 -20.35 -6.64
N PRO A 332 1.35 -20.93 -7.80
CA PRO A 332 2.59 -20.59 -8.52
C PRO A 332 2.76 -19.09 -8.87
N THR A 333 1.67 -18.34 -8.90
CA THR A 333 1.68 -16.90 -9.19
C THR A 333 1.93 -16.04 -7.97
N GLN A 334 1.83 -16.59 -6.76
CA GLN A 334 2.03 -15.87 -5.51
C GLN A 334 3.50 -15.72 -5.13
N SER A 335 3.75 -14.71 -4.29
CA SER A 335 5.09 -14.30 -3.88
C SER A 335 5.69 -15.14 -2.75
N THR A 336 4.97 -16.07 -2.14
CA THR A 336 5.50 -17.00 -1.10
C THR A 336 6.77 -17.72 -1.56
N LYS A 337 6.84 -18.13 -2.84
CA LYS A 337 8.02 -18.75 -3.44
C LYS A 337 9.27 -17.85 -3.45
N ASN A 338 9.09 -16.53 -3.29
CA ASN A 338 10.20 -15.58 -3.21
C ASN A 338 10.89 -15.64 -1.84
N LEU A 339 10.23 -16.17 -0.82
CA LEU A 339 10.87 -16.51 0.44
C LEU A 339 11.72 -17.78 0.28
N ARG A 340 11.09 -18.87 -0.18
CA ARG A 340 11.70 -20.16 -0.45
C ARG A 340 10.83 -20.94 -1.44
N ALA A 341 11.43 -21.49 -2.48
CA ALA A 341 10.70 -22.05 -3.62
C ALA A 341 9.90 -23.34 -3.28
N ASP A 342 10.27 -24.05 -2.23
CA ASP A 342 9.70 -25.34 -1.80
C ASP A 342 8.72 -25.22 -0.62
N ILE A 343 8.30 -24.01 -0.25
CA ILE A 343 7.27 -23.81 0.80
C ILE A 343 5.95 -24.46 0.35
N THR A 344 5.41 -25.31 1.23
CA THR A 344 4.14 -26.00 1.03
C THR A 344 2.99 -25.27 1.70
N ALA A 345 1.75 -25.54 1.26
CA ALA A 345 0.56 -25.02 1.90
C ALA A 345 0.43 -25.48 3.36
N GLU A 346 0.88 -26.71 3.66
CA GLU A 346 0.89 -27.23 5.03
C GLU A 346 1.83 -26.44 5.94
N GLU A 347 3.04 -26.11 5.46
CA GLU A 347 3.97 -25.25 6.22
C GLU A 347 3.37 -23.85 6.47
N VAL A 348 2.64 -23.28 5.49
CA VAL A 348 1.97 -21.98 5.67
C VAL A 348 0.82 -22.09 6.65
N TYR A 349 0.02 -23.17 6.58
CA TYR A 349 -1.06 -23.44 7.55
C TYR A 349 -0.51 -23.54 8.99
N ASP A 350 0.52 -24.35 9.20
CA ASP A 350 1.16 -24.49 10.51
C ASP A 350 1.76 -23.16 11.00
N ALA A 351 2.37 -22.38 10.11
CA ALA A 351 2.93 -21.08 10.44
C ALA A 351 1.85 -20.04 10.82
N ILE A 352 0.66 -20.06 10.20
CA ILE A 352 -0.48 -19.23 10.58
C ILE A 352 -0.94 -19.58 12.00
N LEU A 353 -1.05 -20.86 12.34
CA LEU A 353 -1.44 -21.29 13.69
C LEU A 353 -0.39 -20.93 14.73
N GLU A 354 0.90 -21.10 14.40
CA GLU A 354 1.99 -20.74 15.30
C GLU A 354 2.09 -19.23 15.52
N ALA A 355 1.94 -18.40 14.46
CA ALA A 355 1.88 -16.94 14.58
C ALA A 355 0.71 -16.51 15.50
N ASN A 356 -0.46 -17.13 15.33
CA ASN A 356 -1.61 -16.90 16.21
C ASN A 356 -1.29 -17.27 17.67
N ARG A 357 -0.67 -18.42 17.92
CA ARG A 357 -0.25 -18.87 19.26
C ARG A 357 0.75 -17.88 19.90
N LEU A 358 1.74 -17.44 19.13
CA LEU A 358 2.72 -16.43 19.60
C LEU A 358 2.05 -15.11 19.96
N GLY A 359 1.13 -14.63 19.10
CA GLY A 359 0.35 -13.42 19.37
C GLY A 359 -0.49 -13.55 20.66
N GLN A 360 -1.20 -14.66 20.85
CA GLN A 360 -1.96 -14.94 22.07
C GLN A 360 -1.07 -14.97 23.32
N ALA A 361 0.07 -15.65 23.24
CA ALA A 361 1.02 -15.72 24.35
C ALA A 361 1.61 -14.33 24.67
N TYR A 362 1.83 -13.49 23.65
CA TYR A 362 2.33 -12.13 23.85
C TYR A 362 1.28 -11.21 24.49
N LEU A 363 0.01 -11.35 24.13
CA LEU A 363 -1.08 -10.55 24.71
C LEU A 363 -1.41 -10.94 26.15
N SER A 364 -1.08 -12.15 26.59
CA SER A 364 -1.32 -12.65 27.93
C SER A 364 -0.20 -12.27 28.94
N ARG A 365 0.90 -11.68 28.48
CA ARG A 365 1.98 -11.11 29.31
C ARG A 365 1.56 -9.75 29.87
#